data_ac308a78633a0b3327365caa6e882c82
#
_entry.id   ac308a78633a0b3327365caa6e882c82
#
_cell.length_a   1.000
_cell.length_b   1.000
_cell.length_c   1.000
_cell.angle_alpha   90.00
_cell.angle_beta   90.00
_cell.angle_gamma   90.00
#
_symmetry.space_group_name_H-M   'P 1'
#
loop_
_entity.id
_entity.type
_entity.pdbx_description
1 polymer ?
#
loop_
_entity_poly.entity_id
_entity_poly.type
_entity_poly.pdbx_seq_one_letter_code
_entity_poly.pdbx_strand_id
1 'polypeptide(L)'
;MNLVHVEALCALDDPYLVGEHADHLFDAAMREITAYHQQHSPGYAGWLRQQQFDPSAPGFETWGHLPPIFANYLKKHLLLSETGLDALELTSSGTTGQKSRMRYDVRSLGAAQGMVDRIYRRYGWDTPQVPCNYLMLGYEPVRHSALGTAYTDDFLCKYAPVKQAFHALRHNGRQTEFDPFGVIEALQRFAQDDAPLRIQGFPAFMWFVLERMREMKIAPLKFAAESLAMFGGGWKTHADQQIPKAQLYARMNEQLGIPTSRCRDGYGSVEHCVPYVECENHRHHVPTYSRAYTRHTGTFALQGYGQPGLIQFVSPYITSSPAHSIVMSDLAVLHRGDECGCGIATDWFEILGRAGTGKSRSCALAASELIREN
;
A
#
# COMPACT_ATOMS: atom_id res chain seq x y z
N MET A 1 20.99 19.17 6.43
CA MET A 1 21.54 18.58 5.18
C MET A 1 20.51 18.78 4.09
N ASN A 2 20.94 19.13 2.88
CA ASN A 2 20.05 19.26 1.74
C ASN A 2 19.92 17.86 1.10
N LEU A 3 18.69 17.33 0.94
CA LEU A 3 18.41 15.99 0.40
C LEU A 3 18.03 16.11 -1.09
N VAL A 4 18.97 16.61 -1.90
CA VAL A 4 18.74 16.98 -3.30
C VAL A 4 18.34 15.78 -4.17
N HIS A 5 19.01 14.64 -3.99
CA HIS A 5 18.72 13.43 -4.77
C HIS A 5 17.43 12.76 -4.32
N VAL A 6 17.12 12.77 -3.01
CA VAL A 6 15.83 12.31 -2.49
C VAL A 6 14.68 13.14 -3.06
N GLU A 7 14.83 14.47 -3.06
CA GLU A 7 13.82 15.36 -3.63
C GLU A 7 13.66 15.14 -5.14
N ALA A 8 14.77 15.05 -5.88
CA ALA A 8 14.74 14.80 -7.32
C ALA A 8 14.08 13.46 -7.67
N LEU A 9 14.40 12.40 -6.93
CA LEU A 9 13.75 11.09 -7.11
C LEU A 9 12.24 11.18 -6.87
N CYS A 10 11.84 11.77 -5.74
CA CYS A 10 10.42 11.92 -5.39
C CYS A 10 9.68 12.87 -6.34
N ALA A 11 10.37 13.70 -7.12
CA ALA A 11 9.80 14.63 -8.09
C ALA A 11 9.69 14.06 -9.51
N LEU A 12 10.17 12.84 -9.78
CA LEU A 12 10.02 12.19 -11.08
C LEU A 12 8.54 12.08 -11.48
N ASP A 13 8.18 12.58 -12.66
CA ASP A 13 6.79 12.62 -13.11
C ASP A 13 6.24 11.23 -13.43
N ASP A 14 7.03 10.38 -14.10
CA ASP A 14 6.63 8.99 -14.33
C ASP A 14 6.96 8.13 -13.11
N PRO A 15 5.95 7.65 -12.38
CA PRO A 15 6.16 6.82 -11.20
C PRO A 15 6.73 5.43 -11.50
N TYR A 16 6.81 5.03 -12.76
CA TYR A 16 7.32 3.73 -13.22
C TYR A 16 8.47 3.87 -14.23
N LEU A 17 9.20 4.98 -14.15
CA LEU A 17 10.39 5.20 -14.98
C LEU A 17 11.45 4.14 -14.66
N VAL A 18 12.02 3.51 -15.71
CA VAL A 18 13.15 2.59 -15.64
C VAL A 18 14.33 3.10 -16.43
N GLY A 19 15.51 2.52 -16.20
CA GLY A 19 16.75 2.81 -16.93
C GLY A 19 17.80 3.51 -16.08
N GLU A 20 18.99 3.64 -16.62
CA GLU A 20 20.21 4.09 -15.92
C GLU A 20 20.01 5.39 -15.13
N HIS A 21 19.29 6.35 -15.68
CA HIS A 21 19.03 7.62 -15.01
C HIS A 21 18.24 7.41 -13.70
N ALA A 22 17.17 6.61 -13.75
CA ALA A 22 16.35 6.32 -12.58
C ALA A 22 17.12 5.51 -11.52
N ASP A 23 17.95 4.56 -11.97
CA ASP A 23 18.77 3.73 -11.09
C ASP A 23 19.88 4.51 -10.41
N HIS A 24 20.59 5.37 -11.15
CA HIS A 24 21.61 6.27 -10.59
C HIS A 24 21.00 7.26 -9.60
N LEU A 25 19.83 7.83 -9.91
CA LEU A 25 19.15 8.75 -9.01
C LEU A 25 18.68 8.05 -7.74
N PHE A 26 18.16 6.81 -7.86
CA PHE A 26 17.77 6.00 -6.71
C PHE A 26 18.97 5.67 -5.82
N ASP A 27 20.11 5.25 -6.41
CA ASP A 27 21.34 4.98 -5.66
C ASP A 27 21.84 6.21 -4.93
N ALA A 28 21.91 7.35 -5.60
CA ALA A 28 22.32 8.62 -4.99
C ALA A 28 21.40 9.05 -3.85
N ALA A 29 20.08 8.91 -4.02
CA ALA A 29 19.10 9.23 -3.00
C ALA A 29 19.20 8.29 -1.79
N MET A 30 19.45 7.00 -2.01
CA MET A 30 19.66 6.03 -0.92
C MET A 30 20.94 6.31 -0.14
N ARG A 31 22.03 6.69 -0.79
CA ARG A 31 23.29 7.11 -0.11
C ARG A 31 23.04 8.36 0.73
N GLU A 32 22.35 9.32 0.17
CA GLU A 32 22.03 10.60 0.81
C GLU A 32 21.17 10.38 2.07
N ILE A 33 20.09 9.60 1.99
CA ILE A 33 19.21 9.33 3.15
C ILE A 33 19.88 8.44 4.20
N THR A 34 20.72 7.48 3.79
CA THR A 34 21.48 6.66 4.72
C THR A 34 22.45 7.48 5.53
N ALA A 35 23.22 8.36 4.88
CA ALA A 35 24.12 9.31 5.54
C ALA A 35 23.35 10.27 6.47
N TYR A 36 22.21 10.76 6.03
CA TYR A 36 21.34 11.61 6.82
C TYR A 36 20.91 10.90 8.13
N HIS A 37 20.40 9.67 8.05
CA HIS A 37 19.98 8.92 9.23
C HIS A 37 21.14 8.52 10.13
N GLN A 38 22.32 8.23 9.58
CA GLN A 38 23.53 8.00 10.41
C GLN A 38 23.89 9.23 11.22
N GLN A 39 23.70 10.43 10.67
CA GLN A 39 23.99 11.69 11.35
C GLN A 39 22.94 12.07 12.40
N HIS A 40 21.64 11.80 12.13
CA HIS A 40 20.51 12.30 12.91
C HIS A 40 19.84 11.22 13.80
N SER A 41 20.33 9.99 13.75
CA SER A 41 19.82 8.87 14.57
C SER A 41 20.99 8.04 15.12
N PRO A 42 21.56 8.41 16.30
CA PRO A 42 22.73 7.72 16.87
C PRO A 42 22.51 6.21 17.06
N GLY A 43 21.30 5.81 17.44
CA GLY A 43 20.93 4.39 17.59
C GLY A 43 21.02 3.64 16.27
N TYR A 44 20.50 4.23 15.18
CA TYR A 44 20.59 3.67 13.84
C TYR A 44 22.05 3.61 13.33
N ALA A 45 22.82 4.67 13.55
CA ALA A 45 24.24 4.68 13.21
C ALA A 45 25.03 3.58 13.95
N GLY A 46 24.74 3.38 15.24
CA GLY A 46 25.32 2.29 16.04
C GLY A 46 24.97 0.92 15.50
N TRP A 47 23.70 0.73 15.11
CA TRP A 47 23.23 -0.52 14.53
C TRP A 47 23.86 -0.83 13.18
N LEU A 48 23.97 0.13 12.25
CA LEU A 48 24.67 -0.08 10.98
C LEU A 48 26.13 -0.47 11.16
N ARG A 49 26.85 0.18 12.10
CA ARG A 49 28.23 -0.21 12.43
C ARG A 49 28.33 -1.65 12.94
N GLN A 50 27.38 -2.07 13.80
CA GLN A 50 27.32 -3.45 14.31
C GLN A 50 27.09 -4.46 13.17
N GLN A 51 26.29 -4.07 12.15
CA GLN A 51 26.00 -4.88 10.97
C GLN A 51 27.14 -4.81 9.92
N GLN A 52 28.19 -4.02 10.16
CA GLN A 52 29.31 -3.80 9.24
C GLN A 52 28.86 -3.36 7.83
N PHE A 53 27.74 -2.61 7.74
CA PHE A 53 27.20 -2.16 6.49
C PHE A 53 27.84 -0.83 6.06
N ASP A 54 28.46 -0.86 4.88
CA ASP A 54 29.01 0.31 4.21
C ASP A 54 28.64 0.26 2.72
N PRO A 55 27.76 1.17 2.24
CA PRO A 55 27.38 1.20 0.84
C PRO A 55 28.51 1.72 -0.07
N SER A 56 29.60 2.25 0.50
CA SER A 56 30.79 2.70 -0.25
C SER A 56 31.81 1.57 -0.43
N ALA A 57 31.61 0.44 0.23
CA ALA A 57 32.53 -0.68 0.16
C ALA A 57 32.62 -1.25 -1.27
N PRO A 58 33.83 -1.70 -1.72
CA PRO A 58 33.97 -2.42 -2.97
C PRO A 58 33.06 -3.66 -2.99
N GLY A 59 32.34 -3.87 -4.12
CA GLY A 59 31.40 -5.00 -4.27
C GLY A 59 30.00 -4.75 -3.71
N PHE A 60 29.65 -3.51 -3.38
CA PHE A 60 28.26 -3.18 -3.11
C PHE A 60 27.43 -3.32 -4.39
N GLU A 61 26.51 -4.29 -4.40
CA GLU A 61 25.74 -4.63 -5.60
C GLU A 61 24.27 -4.16 -5.53
N THR A 62 23.66 -4.16 -4.33
CA THR A 62 22.24 -3.89 -4.19
C THR A 62 21.84 -3.38 -2.81
N TRP A 63 20.89 -2.45 -2.79
CA TRP A 63 20.25 -1.95 -1.57
C TRP A 63 19.44 -3.00 -0.82
N GLY A 64 19.20 -4.16 -1.42
CA GLY A 64 18.65 -5.32 -0.72
C GLY A 64 19.54 -5.76 0.45
N HIS A 65 20.85 -5.52 0.40
CA HIS A 65 21.78 -5.81 1.50
C HIS A 65 21.75 -4.78 2.64
N LEU A 66 21.11 -3.61 2.45
CA LEU A 66 20.91 -2.69 3.57
C LEU A 66 20.18 -3.40 4.69
N PRO A 67 20.77 -3.49 5.90
CA PRO A 67 20.15 -4.18 7.02
C PRO A 67 18.74 -3.62 7.27
N PRO A 68 17.70 -4.45 7.18
CA PRO A 68 16.34 -3.95 7.28
C PRO A 68 15.86 -3.89 8.73
N ILE A 69 14.97 -2.95 9.01
CA ILE A 69 14.20 -2.91 10.23
C ILE A 69 12.95 -3.77 10.03
N PHE A 70 12.63 -4.64 10.97
CA PHE A 70 11.39 -5.40 10.93
C PHE A 70 10.20 -4.51 11.28
N ALA A 71 9.14 -4.52 10.49
CA ALA A 71 7.92 -3.75 10.76
C ALA A 71 7.35 -4.03 12.18
N ASN A 72 7.49 -5.26 12.66
CA ASN A 72 7.09 -5.63 14.02
C ASN A 72 7.92 -4.94 15.13
N TYR A 73 9.15 -4.52 14.84
CA TYR A 73 9.96 -3.76 15.80
C TYR A 73 9.31 -2.39 16.09
N LEU A 74 8.74 -1.74 15.06
CA LEU A 74 8.08 -0.44 15.16
C LEU A 74 6.76 -0.47 15.96
N LYS A 75 6.26 -1.65 16.33
CA LYS A 75 5.13 -1.79 17.27
C LYS A 75 5.53 -1.51 18.70
N LYS A 76 6.81 -1.71 19.04
CA LYS A 76 7.34 -1.58 20.40
C LYS A 76 8.28 -0.39 20.54
N HIS A 77 8.90 0.03 19.45
CA HIS A 77 9.96 1.04 19.45
C HIS A 77 9.65 2.13 18.43
N LEU A 78 9.64 3.36 18.88
CA LEU A 78 9.56 4.52 18.00
C LEU A 78 11.00 4.91 17.61
N LEU A 79 11.35 4.68 16.35
CA LEU A 79 12.63 5.12 15.80
C LEU A 79 12.48 6.50 15.19
N LEU A 80 13.30 7.44 15.64
CA LEU A 80 13.27 8.82 15.16
C LEU A 80 14.66 9.23 14.69
N SER A 81 14.68 10.03 13.66
CA SER A 81 15.78 10.93 13.33
C SER A 81 15.45 12.29 13.94
N GLU A 82 16.43 12.93 14.58
CA GLU A 82 16.24 14.24 15.21
C GLU A 82 15.94 15.30 14.15
N THR A 83 14.68 15.58 13.94
CA THR A 83 14.24 16.55 12.93
C THR A 83 13.74 17.85 13.56
N GLY A 84 13.41 17.85 14.86
CA GLY A 84 12.86 19.01 15.56
C GLY A 84 11.58 19.60 14.97
N LEU A 85 10.95 18.91 14.02
CA LEU A 85 9.81 19.39 13.24
C LEU A 85 8.50 18.82 13.73
N ASP A 86 7.42 19.56 13.50
CA ASP A 86 6.05 19.06 13.64
C ASP A 86 5.89 17.82 12.75
N ALA A 87 5.44 16.73 13.35
CA ALA A 87 5.26 15.46 12.67
C ALA A 87 3.87 14.90 12.96
N LEU A 88 3.24 14.39 11.90
CA LEU A 88 2.00 13.63 12.02
C LEU A 88 2.32 12.23 12.51
N GLU A 89 1.72 11.81 13.63
CA GLU A 89 1.81 10.42 14.08
C GLU A 89 0.70 9.59 13.42
N LEU A 90 1.09 8.58 12.67
CA LEU A 90 0.18 7.61 12.07
C LEU A 90 0.36 6.25 12.75
N THR A 91 -0.75 5.53 12.91
CA THR A 91 -0.77 4.19 13.50
C THR A 91 -1.35 3.17 12.54
N SER A 92 -0.79 1.94 12.56
CA SER A 92 -1.39 0.82 11.85
C SER A 92 -2.74 0.42 12.47
N SER A 93 -3.61 -0.25 11.70
CA SER A 93 -4.92 -0.72 12.20
C SER A 93 -4.83 -1.80 13.28
N GLY A 94 -3.69 -2.48 13.41
CA GLY A 94 -3.34 -3.40 14.51
C GLY A 94 -4.35 -4.52 14.75
N THR A 95 -4.52 -5.44 13.79
CA THR A 95 -5.40 -6.62 13.95
C THR A 95 -5.00 -7.56 15.11
N THR A 96 -3.79 -7.43 15.63
CA THR A 96 -3.24 -8.23 16.73
C THR A 96 -3.14 -7.49 18.07
N GLY A 97 -3.83 -6.32 18.19
CA GLY A 97 -3.84 -5.51 19.41
C GLY A 97 -2.66 -4.53 19.56
N GLN A 98 -1.49 -4.81 18.98
CA GLN A 98 -0.37 -3.87 18.98
C GLN A 98 -0.29 -3.14 17.65
N LYS A 99 -0.26 -1.80 17.70
CA LYS A 99 -0.19 -0.92 16.52
C LYS A 99 1.24 -0.43 16.33
N SER A 100 1.72 -0.46 15.11
CA SER A 100 2.94 0.26 14.74
C SER A 100 2.68 1.76 14.81
N ARG A 101 3.67 2.51 15.24
CA ARG A 101 3.62 3.97 15.34
C ARG A 101 4.75 4.55 14.49
N MET A 102 4.38 5.43 13.58
CA MET A 102 5.33 6.14 12.73
C MET A 102 5.06 7.63 12.82
N ARG A 103 6.11 8.42 12.80
CA ARG A 103 6.02 9.86 12.65
C ARG A 103 6.46 10.26 11.24
N TYR A 104 5.66 11.10 10.62
CA TYR A 104 5.93 11.67 9.31
C TYR A 104 6.05 13.17 9.45
N ASP A 105 7.21 13.72 9.19
CA ASP A 105 7.38 15.16 9.05
C ASP A 105 6.72 15.66 7.75
N VAL A 106 6.60 16.97 7.62
CA VAL A 106 5.93 17.62 6.49
C VAL A 106 6.58 17.20 5.16
N ARG A 107 7.91 17.01 5.13
CA ARG A 107 8.65 16.61 3.93
C ARG A 107 8.30 15.18 3.51
N SER A 108 8.40 14.23 4.43
CA SER A 108 8.06 12.82 4.19
C SER A 108 6.61 12.65 3.77
N LEU A 109 5.70 13.37 4.44
CA LEU A 109 4.27 13.34 4.12
C LEU A 109 3.99 13.91 2.73
N GLY A 110 4.58 15.06 2.41
CA GLY A 110 4.46 15.69 1.09
C GLY A 110 5.03 14.81 -0.04
N ALA A 111 6.14 14.11 0.21
CA ALA A 111 6.70 13.16 -0.74
C ALA A 111 5.75 11.98 -0.98
N ALA A 112 5.21 11.37 0.08
CA ALA A 112 4.24 10.27 -0.04
C ALA A 112 2.98 10.69 -0.80
N GLN A 113 2.42 11.85 -0.49
CA GLN A 113 1.28 12.42 -1.19
C GLN A 113 1.58 12.66 -2.67
N GLY A 114 2.75 13.23 -2.98
CA GLY A 114 3.20 13.46 -4.36
C GLY A 114 3.36 12.17 -5.17
N MET A 115 3.77 11.06 -4.53
CA MET A 115 3.84 9.75 -5.18
C MET A 115 2.43 9.27 -5.59
N VAL A 116 1.44 9.41 -4.69
CA VAL A 116 0.04 9.06 -5.02
C VAL A 116 -0.49 9.93 -6.15
N ASP A 117 -0.22 11.25 -6.13
CA ASP A 117 -0.64 12.21 -7.17
C ASP A 117 -0.18 11.76 -8.56
N ARG A 118 1.08 11.32 -8.68
CA ARG A 118 1.66 10.87 -9.96
C ARG A 118 1.06 9.55 -10.42
N ILE A 119 0.85 8.61 -9.50
CA ILE A 119 0.20 7.33 -9.83
C ILE A 119 -1.24 7.57 -10.29
N TYR A 120 -2.00 8.41 -9.62
CA TYR A 120 -3.38 8.73 -10.01
C TYR A 120 -3.44 9.42 -11.37
N ARG A 121 -2.51 10.37 -11.64
CA ARG A 121 -2.38 10.99 -12.98
C ARG A 121 -1.99 9.98 -14.05
N ARG A 122 -1.04 9.10 -13.76
CA ARG A 122 -0.59 8.05 -14.70
C ARG A 122 -1.72 7.12 -15.13
N TYR A 123 -2.65 6.81 -14.23
CA TYR A 123 -3.82 5.98 -14.51
C TYR A 123 -5.06 6.77 -14.98
N GLY A 124 -4.98 8.10 -15.08
CA GLY A 124 -6.11 8.94 -15.46
C GLY A 124 -7.24 8.97 -14.41
N TRP A 125 -6.90 8.80 -13.13
CA TRP A 125 -7.86 8.84 -12.02
C TRP A 125 -7.93 10.19 -11.30
N ASP A 126 -7.03 11.10 -11.63
CA ASP A 126 -7.08 12.48 -11.21
C ASP A 126 -8.02 13.25 -12.15
N THR A 127 -9.25 13.47 -11.69
CA THR A 127 -10.35 14.05 -12.49
C THR A 127 -11.01 15.21 -11.75
N PRO A 128 -10.29 16.33 -11.53
CA PRO A 128 -10.76 17.44 -10.69
C PRO A 128 -11.98 18.19 -11.23
N GLN A 129 -12.38 17.90 -12.50
CA GLN A 129 -13.54 18.53 -13.12
C GLN A 129 -14.78 17.61 -13.14
N VAL A 130 -14.67 16.37 -12.67
CA VAL A 130 -15.73 15.37 -12.71
C VAL A 130 -16.21 15.04 -11.30
N PRO A 131 -17.32 15.61 -10.84
CA PRO A 131 -17.89 15.26 -9.54
C PRO A 131 -18.29 13.79 -9.48
N CYS A 132 -17.88 13.10 -8.41
CA CYS A 132 -18.12 11.68 -8.21
C CYS A 132 -18.94 11.41 -6.94
N ASN A 133 -19.73 10.35 -6.95
CA ASN A 133 -20.29 9.77 -5.75
C ASN A 133 -19.24 8.88 -5.07
N TYR A 134 -19.11 8.93 -3.75
CA TYR A 134 -18.12 8.18 -3.00
C TYR A 134 -18.78 7.18 -2.06
N LEU A 135 -18.42 5.90 -2.20
CA LEU A 135 -18.71 4.85 -1.25
C LEU A 135 -17.42 4.52 -0.49
N MET A 136 -17.38 4.89 0.78
CA MET A 136 -16.24 4.68 1.66
C MET A 136 -16.47 3.41 2.49
N LEU A 137 -15.76 2.33 2.16
CA LEU A 137 -15.80 1.04 2.88
C LEU A 137 -14.80 1.00 4.03
N GLY A 138 -14.50 2.16 4.58
CA GLY A 138 -13.64 2.43 5.70
C GLY A 138 -14.38 3.08 6.84
N TYR A 139 -13.62 3.58 7.82
CA TYR A 139 -14.16 4.25 8.98
C TYR A 139 -14.65 5.65 8.65
N GLU A 140 -15.84 6.02 9.14
CA GLU A 140 -16.28 7.41 9.11
C GLU A 140 -15.23 8.30 9.81
N PRO A 141 -14.82 9.44 9.21
CA PRO A 141 -13.82 10.31 9.80
C PRO A 141 -14.27 10.81 11.18
N VAL A 142 -13.53 10.43 12.21
CA VAL A 142 -13.69 11.01 13.55
C VAL A 142 -12.63 12.07 13.72
N ARG A 143 -13.00 13.26 14.20
CA ARG A 143 -12.04 14.34 14.46
C ARG A 143 -10.88 13.82 15.30
N HIS A 144 -9.63 14.04 14.81
CA HIS A 144 -8.38 13.60 15.44
C HIS A 144 -8.06 12.10 15.34
N SER A 145 -8.56 11.38 14.34
CA SER A 145 -8.14 9.99 14.10
C SER A 145 -6.68 9.93 13.62
N ALA A 146 -5.81 9.25 14.37
CA ALA A 146 -4.43 8.94 13.97
C ALA A 146 -4.30 7.67 13.11
N LEU A 147 -5.43 7.08 12.66
CA LEU A 147 -5.45 5.88 11.85
C LEU A 147 -5.01 6.18 10.41
N GLY A 148 -3.90 5.55 9.97
CA GLY A 148 -3.37 5.74 8.63
C GLY A 148 -4.37 5.42 7.51
N THR A 149 -5.27 4.43 7.70
CA THR A 149 -6.33 4.12 6.72
C THR A 149 -7.36 5.23 6.59
N ALA A 150 -7.82 5.81 7.70
CA ALA A 150 -8.76 6.93 7.67
C ALA A 150 -8.14 8.18 7.03
N TYR A 151 -6.86 8.43 7.30
CA TYR A 151 -6.10 9.51 6.65
C TYR A 151 -6.00 9.30 5.14
N THR A 152 -5.72 8.06 4.70
CA THR A 152 -5.64 7.73 3.27
C THR A 152 -6.98 7.90 2.58
N ASP A 153 -8.07 7.43 3.18
CA ASP A 153 -9.41 7.52 2.61
C ASP A 153 -9.82 8.99 2.39
N ASP A 154 -9.56 9.87 3.37
CA ASP A 154 -9.80 11.31 3.24
C ASP A 154 -8.93 11.94 2.15
N PHE A 155 -7.64 11.61 2.14
CA PHE A 155 -6.71 12.11 1.14
C PHE A 155 -7.10 11.73 -0.30
N LEU A 156 -7.59 10.50 -0.52
CA LEU A 156 -7.99 10.02 -1.85
C LEU A 156 -9.23 10.74 -2.41
N CYS A 157 -10.02 11.40 -1.56
CA CYS A 157 -11.18 12.18 -2.01
C CYS A 157 -10.79 13.46 -2.77
N LYS A 158 -9.53 13.89 -2.73
CA LYS A 158 -9.07 15.09 -3.46
C LYS A 158 -9.03 14.93 -4.98
N TYR A 159 -8.97 13.68 -5.50
CA TYR A 159 -8.78 13.42 -6.93
C TYR A 159 -10.06 13.55 -7.78
N ALA A 160 -11.20 13.74 -7.17
CA ALA A 160 -12.42 14.14 -7.85
C ALA A 160 -13.33 14.88 -6.84
N PRO A 161 -14.05 15.93 -7.26
CA PRO A 161 -14.98 16.61 -6.36
C PRO A 161 -16.03 15.64 -5.82
N VAL A 162 -16.25 15.67 -4.52
CA VAL A 162 -17.26 14.85 -3.85
C VAL A 162 -18.65 15.40 -4.13
N LYS A 163 -19.49 14.67 -4.86
CA LYS A 163 -20.90 15.01 -5.08
C LYS A 163 -21.75 14.53 -3.91
N GLN A 164 -21.64 13.27 -3.56
CA GLN A 164 -22.23 12.64 -2.40
C GLN A 164 -21.21 11.63 -1.82
N ALA A 165 -21.26 11.38 -0.52
CA ALA A 165 -20.46 10.38 0.13
C ALA A 165 -21.30 9.54 1.10
N PHE A 166 -20.96 8.27 1.23
CA PHE A 166 -21.52 7.37 2.22
C PHE A 166 -20.40 6.51 2.83
N HIS A 167 -20.35 6.48 4.17
CA HIS A 167 -19.39 5.67 4.92
C HIS A 167 -20.07 4.41 5.45
N ALA A 168 -19.47 3.25 5.15
CA ALA A 168 -20.01 1.95 5.52
C ALA A 168 -19.80 1.60 7.01
N LEU A 169 -18.71 2.10 7.61
CA LEU A 169 -18.39 1.90 9.02
C LEU A 169 -18.71 3.16 9.81
N ARG A 170 -19.87 3.16 10.44
CA ARG A 170 -20.43 4.33 11.14
C ARG A 170 -20.33 4.19 12.64
N HIS A 171 -20.04 5.29 13.32
CA HIS A 171 -19.98 5.33 14.78
C HIS A 171 -21.36 5.63 15.36
N ASN A 172 -21.94 4.69 16.15
CA ASN A 172 -23.25 4.81 16.76
C ASN A 172 -23.24 5.52 18.14
N GLY A 173 -22.13 6.21 18.50
CA GLY A 173 -21.92 6.84 19.80
C GLY A 173 -21.21 5.93 20.83
N ARG A 174 -21.13 4.61 20.60
CA ARG A 174 -20.45 3.63 21.48
C ARG A 174 -19.39 2.86 20.76
N GLN A 175 -19.69 2.39 19.57
CA GLN A 175 -18.80 1.56 18.76
C GLN A 175 -18.99 1.86 17.27
N THR A 176 -18.04 1.41 16.46
CA THR A 176 -18.16 1.46 15.00
C THR A 176 -18.84 0.19 14.51
N GLU A 177 -19.87 0.35 13.71
CA GLU A 177 -20.66 -0.74 13.14
C GLU A 177 -20.69 -0.66 11.62
N PHE A 178 -20.73 -1.83 10.99
CA PHE A 178 -20.92 -1.94 9.54
C PHE A 178 -22.40 -1.86 9.19
N ASP A 179 -22.75 -0.94 8.28
CA ASP A 179 -24.11 -0.69 7.81
C ASP A 179 -24.31 -1.17 6.35
N PRO A 180 -24.49 -2.49 6.12
CA PRO A 180 -24.65 -3.03 4.76
C PRO A 180 -25.94 -2.55 4.08
N PHE A 181 -27.01 -2.31 4.83
CA PHE A 181 -28.28 -1.85 4.25
C PHE A 181 -28.19 -0.39 3.81
N GLY A 182 -27.59 0.47 4.61
CA GLY A 182 -27.34 1.85 4.22
C GLY A 182 -26.40 1.95 3.01
N VAL A 183 -25.41 1.04 2.89
CA VAL A 183 -24.57 0.95 1.66
C VAL A 183 -25.42 0.58 0.45
N ILE A 184 -26.33 -0.40 0.56
CA ILE A 184 -27.20 -0.81 -0.54
C ILE A 184 -28.11 0.35 -0.97
N GLU A 185 -28.73 1.02 -0.03
CA GLU A 185 -29.58 2.20 -0.31
C GLU A 185 -28.78 3.33 -0.96
N ALA A 186 -27.55 3.57 -0.49
CA ALA A 186 -26.66 4.54 -1.12
C ALA A 186 -26.30 4.17 -2.55
N LEU A 187 -25.95 2.90 -2.81
CA LEU A 187 -25.67 2.43 -4.16
C LEU A 187 -26.87 2.58 -5.10
N GLN A 188 -28.08 2.22 -4.64
CA GLN A 188 -29.32 2.38 -5.41
C GLN A 188 -29.59 3.86 -5.73
N ARG A 189 -29.38 4.76 -4.77
CA ARG A 189 -29.50 6.21 -4.97
C ARG A 189 -28.45 6.76 -5.92
N PHE A 190 -27.20 6.36 -5.78
CA PHE A 190 -26.11 6.79 -6.65
C PHE A 190 -26.26 6.29 -8.10
N ALA A 191 -26.87 5.11 -8.30
CA ALA A 191 -27.15 4.57 -9.62
C ALA A 191 -28.27 5.29 -10.39
N GLN A 192 -29.02 6.17 -9.72
CA GLN A 192 -30.01 7.05 -10.35
C GLN A 192 -29.39 8.35 -10.88
N ASP A 193 -28.09 8.50 -10.69
CA ASP A 193 -27.30 9.68 -11.02
C ASP A 193 -26.24 9.30 -12.05
N ASP A 194 -25.99 10.13 -13.04
CA ASP A 194 -24.98 9.90 -14.10
C ASP A 194 -23.53 10.10 -13.58
N ALA A 195 -23.35 10.54 -12.33
CA ALA A 195 -22.03 10.74 -11.78
C ALA A 195 -21.29 9.42 -11.57
N PRO A 196 -19.97 9.35 -11.92
CA PRO A 196 -19.16 8.18 -11.65
C PRO A 196 -19.13 7.83 -10.15
N LEU A 197 -19.06 6.53 -9.86
CA LEU A 197 -18.91 6.01 -8.51
C LEU A 197 -17.44 5.75 -8.19
N ARG A 198 -16.95 6.26 -7.07
CA ARG A 198 -15.67 5.90 -6.48
C ARG A 198 -15.88 5.10 -5.21
N ILE A 199 -15.44 3.85 -5.23
CA ILE A 199 -15.47 2.96 -4.06
C ILE A 199 -14.06 2.91 -3.48
N GLN A 200 -13.93 3.11 -2.15
CA GLN A 200 -12.63 3.06 -1.47
C GLN A 200 -12.75 2.28 -0.16
N GLY A 201 -11.72 1.53 0.19
CA GLY A 201 -11.59 0.87 1.49
C GLY A 201 -11.51 -0.65 1.44
N PHE A 202 -12.08 -1.34 2.45
CA PHE A 202 -11.83 -2.76 2.67
C PHE A 202 -12.64 -3.66 1.75
N PRO A 203 -11.99 -4.61 1.03
CA PRO A 203 -12.67 -5.50 0.08
C PRO A 203 -13.71 -6.41 0.72
N ALA A 204 -13.51 -6.83 1.98
CA ALA A 204 -14.44 -7.69 2.70
C ALA A 204 -15.85 -7.08 2.79
N PHE A 205 -15.95 -5.79 3.12
CA PHE A 205 -17.25 -5.14 3.26
C PHE A 205 -17.96 -5.02 1.90
N MET A 206 -17.22 -4.76 0.83
CA MET A 206 -17.82 -4.77 -0.51
C MET A 206 -18.38 -6.16 -0.86
N TRP A 207 -17.61 -7.22 -0.58
CA TRP A 207 -18.07 -8.57 -0.81
C TRP A 207 -19.37 -8.87 -0.07
N PHE A 208 -19.47 -8.53 1.21
CA PHE A 208 -20.67 -8.74 2.01
C PHE A 208 -21.89 -7.96 1.48
N VAL A 209 -21.67 -6.73 1.00
CA VAL A 209 -22.72 -5.93 0.35
C VAL A 209 -23.22 -6.63 -0.91
N LEU A 210 -22.32 -7.06 -1.80
CA LEU A 210 -22.68 -7.71 -3.06
C LEU A 210 -23.44 -9.03 -2.82
N GLU A 211 -23.01 -9.85 -1.86
CA GLU A 211 -23.72 -11.07 -1.49
C GLU A 211 -25.10 -10.77 -0.90
N ARG A 212 -25.21 -9.73 -0.06
CA ARG A 212 -26.52 -9.30 0.47
C ARG A 212 -27.45 -8.80 -0.62
N MET A 213 -26.95 -8.02 -1.59
CA MET A 213 -27.75 -7.58 -2.75
C MET A 213 -28.28 -8.78 -3.55
N ARG A 214 -27.45 -9.80 -3.74
CA ARG A 214 -27.85 -11.04 -4.43
C ARG A 214 -28.92 -11.80 -3.67
N GLU A 215 -28.78 -11.97 -2.34
CA GLU A 215 -29.77 -12.62 -1.47
C GLU A 215 -31.12 -11.90 -1.51
N MET A 216 -31.09 -10.57 -1.50
CA MET A 216 -32.28 -9.71 -1.60
C MET A 216 -32.85 -9.64 -3.02
N LYS A 217 -32.22 -10.30 -4.00
CA LYS A 217 -32.60 -10.28 -5.43
C LYS A 217 -32.68 -8.87 -6.01
N ILE A 218 -31.80 -7.99 -5.56
CA ILE A 218 -31.68 -6.63 -6.13
C ILE A 218 -31.13 -6.76 -7.55
N ALA A 219 -31.83 -6.14 -8.51
CA ALA A 219 -31.40 -6.11 -9.89
C ALA A 219 -30.01 -5.45 -10.01
N PRO A 220 -29.17 -5.89 -10.97
CA PRO A 220 -27.89 -5.26 -11.21
C PRO A 220 -28.02 -3.76 -11.41
N LEU A 221 -27.19 -2.99 -10.73
CA LEU A 221 -27.04 -1.56 -10.91
C LEU A 221 -26.05 -1.28 -12.04
N LYS A 222 -26.12 -0.11 -12.63
CA LYS A 222 -25.21 0.29 -13.69
C LYS A 222 -24.66 1.68 -13.38
N PHE A 223 -23.34 1.77 -13.25
CA PHE A 223 -22.62 3.00 -13.02
C PHE A 223 -21.88 3.45 -14.29
N ALA A 224 -21.49 4.73 -14.35
CA ALA A 224 -20.70 5.29 -15.44
C ALA A 224 -19.38 4.51 -15.62
N ALA A 225 -18.88 4.45 -16.86
CA ALA A 225 -17.68 3.68 -17.22
C ALA A 225 -16.41 4.17 -16.51
N GLU A 226 -16.39 5.44 -16.09
CA GLU A 226 -15.31 6.08 -15.35
C GLU A 226 -15.29 5.72 -13.86
N SER A 227 -16.30 4.97 -13.38
CA SER A 227 -16.36 4.50 -12.01
C SER A 227 -15.12 3.66 -11.65
N LEU A 228 -14.66 3.79 -10.43
CA LEU A 228 -13.40 3.20 -9.94
C LEU A 228 -13.62 2.59 -8.56
N ALA A 229 -13.17 1.35 -8.38
CA ALA A 229 -13.06 0.73 -7.07
C ALA A 229 -11.58 0.59 -6.68
N MET A 230 -11.18 1.23 -5.59
CA MET A 230 -9.84 1.16 -5.01
C MET A 230 -9.92 0.48 -3.65
N PHE A 231 -9.53 -0.77 -3.59
CA PHE A 231 -9.48 -1.52 -2.35
C PHE A 231 -8.11 -1.40 -1.69
N GLY A 232 -8.04 -1.67 -0.40
CA GLY A 232 -6.80 -1.70 0.35
C GLY A 232 -6.98 -2.24 1.76
N GLY A 233 -5.86 -2.48 2.44
CA GLY A 233 -5.86 -2.92 3.83
C GLY A 233 -6.32 -4.36 4.08
N GLY A 234 -6.63 -5.13 3.04
CA GLY A 234 -6.97 -6.55 3.11
C GLY A 234 -8.30 -6.86 3.84
N TRP A 235 -8.52 -8.13 4.14
CA TRP A 235 -9.78 -8.65 4.72
C TRP A 235 -9.91 -8.45 6.23
N LYS A 236 -8.89 -7.90 6.89
CA LYS A 236 -8.89 -7.60 8.35
C LYS A 236 -9.29 -8.82 9.19
N THR A 237 -10.27 -8.63 10.06
CA THR A 237 -10.84 -9.68 10.92
C THR A 237 -11.59 -10.77 10.17
N HIS A 238 -11.86 -10.56 8.86
CA HIS A 238 -12.58 -11.50 7.99
C HIS A 238 -11.65 -12.31 7.09
N ALA A 239 -10.37 -12.42 7.42
CA ALA A 239 -9.39 -13.14 6.62
C ALA A 239 -9.71 -14.63 6.42
N ASP A 240 -10.49 -15.24 7.32
CA ASP A 240 -11.01 -16.59 7.22
C ASP A 240 -12.06 -16.76 6.11
N GLN A 241 -12.71 -15.68 5.71
CA GLN A 241 -13.74 -15.64 4.67
C GLN A 241 -13.18 -15.09 3.34
N GLN A 242 -11.87 -14.86 3.26
CA GLN A 242 -11.26 -14.27 2.08
C GLN A 242 -11.49 -15.12 0.84
N ILE A 243 -11.94 -14.45 -0.23
CA ILE A 243 -12.13 -15.01 -1.57
C ILE A 243 -11.02 -14.54 -2.53
N PRO A 244 -10.82 -15.22 -3.65
CA PRO A 244 -9.97 -14.74 -4.72
C PRO A 244 -10.40 -13.37 -5.22
N LYS A 245 -9.44 -12.47 -5.44
CA LYS A 245 -9.66 -11.10 -5.95
C LYS A 245 -10.47 -11.08 -7.25
N ALA A 246 -10.14 -11.98 -8.17
CA ALA A 246 -10.85 -12.12 -9.44
C ALA A 246 -12.36 -12.38 -9.26
N GLN A 247 -12.74 -13.13 -8.21
CA GLN A 247 -14.14 -13.39 -7.90
C GLN A 247 -14.87 -12.13 -7.41
N LEU A 248 -14.22 -11.33 -6.56
CA LEU A 248 -14.76 -10.02 -6.14
C LEU A 248 -14.97 -9.11 -7.34
N TYR A 249 -13.95 -8.98 -8.20
CA TYR A 249 -14.00 -8.07 -9.35
C TYR A 249 -15.02 -8.51 -10.41
N ALA A 250 -15.16 -9.83 -10.64
CA ALA A 250 -16.22 -10.36 -11.49
C ALA A 250 -17.62 -10.02 -10.92
N ARG A 251 -17.82 -10.15 -9.62
CA ARG A 251 -19.07 -9.81 -8.96
C ARG A 251 -19.34 -8.29 -8.99
N MET A 252 -18.32 -7.45 -8.87
CA MET A 252 -18.44 -6.01 -9.07
C MET A 252 -18.94 -5.66 -10.46
N ASN A 253 -18.37 -6.31 -11.47
CA ASN A 253 -18.81 -6.10 -12.85
C ASN A 253 -20.25 -6.57 -13.09
N GLU A 254 -20.60 -7.76 -12.58
CA GLU A 254 -21.95 -8.33 -12.71
C GLU A 254 -23.01 -7.47 -12.01
N GLN A 255 -22.77 -7.04 -10.78
CA GLN A 255 -23.77 -6.42 -9.92
C GLN A 255 -23.81 -4.89 -10.05
N LEU A 256 -22.66 -4.24 -10.37
CA LEU A 256 -22.54 -2.79 -10.42
C LEU A 256 -22.12 -2.25 -11.80
N GLY A 257 -21.84 -3.12 -12.77
CA GLY A 257 -21.38 -2.71 -14.10
C GLY A 257 -19.99 -2.06 -14.11
N ILE A 258 -19.22 -2.15 -13.01
CA ILE A 258 -17.86 -1.62 -12.94
C ILE A 258 -16.91 -2.65 -13.56
N PRO A 259 -16.21 -2.33 -14.67
CA PRO A 259 -15.30 -3.27 -15.31
C PRO A 259 -14.19 -3.75 -14.38
N THR A 260 -13.75 -5.00 -14.51
CA THR A 260 -12.66 -5.56 -13.71
C THR A 260 -11.40 -4.72 -13.80
N SER A 261 -11.11 -4.16 -14.99
CA SER A 261 -10.00 -3.24 -15.21
C SER A 261 -10.10 -1.92 -14.43
N ARG A 262 -11.25 -1.60 -13.85
CA ARG A 262 -11.49 -0.44 -12.98
C ARG A 262 -11.60 -0.82 -11.51
N CYS A 263 -11.41 -2.10 -11.17
CA CYS A 263 -11.26 -2.59 -9.81
C CYS A 263 -9.78 -2.76 -9.52
N ARG A 264 -9.26 -2.13 -8.48
CA ARG A 264 -7.85 -2.11 -8.12
C ARG A 264 -7.68 -2.42 -6.63
N ASP A 265 -6.55 -3.02 -6.31
CA ASP A 265 -6.09 -3.16 -4.94
C ASP A 265 -4.83 -2.31 -4.73
N GLY A 266 -4.71 -1.73 -3.55
CA GLY A 266 -3.54 -0.98 -3.12
C GLY A 266 -2.88 -1.68 -1.95
N TYR A 267 -1.60 -1.99 -2.07
CA TYR A 267 -0.78 -2.43 -0.96
C TYR A 267 -0.04 -1.22 -0.36
N GLY A 268 -0.13 -1.08 0.94
CA GLY A 268 0.58 -0.05 1.69
C GLY A 268 0.65 -0.39 3.17
N SER A 269 1.61 0.20 3.84
CA SER A 269 1.76 0.06 5.29
C SER A 269 2.18 1.40 5.89
N VAL A 270 1.81 1.63 7.13
CA VAL A 270 2.20 2.85 7.84
C VAL A 270 3.71 2.93 8.07
N GLU A 271 4.41 1.81 8.06
CA GLU A 271 5.85 1.74 8.27
C GLU A 271 6.65 2.15 7.03
N HIS A 272 6.01 2.16 5.85
CA HIS A 272 6.71 2.43 4.58
C HIS A 272 6.02 3.49 3.72
N CYS A 273 4.69 3.53 3.68
CA CYS A 273 3.80 4.48 3.00
C CYS A 273 4.10 4.77 1.51
N VAL A 274 4.90 3.95 0.83
CA VAL A 274 4.96 4.00 -0.64
C VAL A 274 3.68 3.36 -1.18
N PRO A 275 2.96 4.01 -2.11
CA PRO A 275 1.74 3.46 -2.67
C PRO A 275 2.06 2.42 -3.76
N TYR A 276 1.74 1.16 -3.51
CA TYR A 276 1.80 0.10 -4.51
C TYR A 276 0.40 -0.18 -5.01
N VAL A 277 0.07 0.32 -6.19
CA VAL A 277 -1.27 0.22 -6.78
C VAL A 277 -1.24 -0.78 -7.93
N GLU A 278 -2.25 -1.62 -8.02
CA GLU A 278 -2.38 -2.59 -9.12
C GLU A 278 -2.45 -1.91 -10.49
N CYS A 279 -1.76 -2.50 -11.46
CA CYS A 279 -1.97 -2.21 -12.88
C CYS A 279 -3.28 -2.86 -13.39
N GLU A 280 -3.57 -2.72 -14.67
CA GLU A 280 -4.77 -3.32 -15.30
C GLU A 280 -4.79 -4.85 -15.26
N ASN A 281 -3.62 -5.49 -15.14
CA ASN A 281 -3.48 -6.94 -14.97
C ASN A 281 -3.46 -7.37 -13.49
N HIS A 282 -3.87 -6.48 -12.58
CA HIS A 282 -3.97 -6.71 -11.13
C HIS A 282 -2.64 -7.13 -10.48
N ARG A 283 -1.53 -6.50 -10.90
CA ARG A 283 -0.18 -6.69 -10.35
C ARG A 283 0.32 -5.41 -9.69
N HIS A 284 0.93 -5.53 -8.50
CA HIS A 284 1.50 -4.41 -7.76
C HIS A 284 2.89 -4.09 -8.30
N HIS A 285 3.00 -3.20 -9.26
CA HIS A 285 4.28 -2.73 -9.75
C HIS A 285 4.98 -1.86 -8.70
N VAL A 286 6.31 -2.04 -8.60
CA VAL A 286 7.16 -1.27 -7.69
C VAL A 286 7.44 0.09 -8.34
N PRO A 287 7.00 1.20 -7.76
CA PRO A 287 7.26 2.50 -8.35
C PRO A 287 8.75 2.87 -8.23
N THR A 288 9.23 3.73 -9.10
CA THR A 288 10.63 4.18 -9.20
C THR A 288 11.19 4.69 -7.88
N TYR A 289 10.33 5.17 -6.99
CA TYR A 289 10.65 5.67 -5.64
C TYR A 289 11.05 4.57 -4.65
N SER A 290 10.93 3.31 -5.03
CA SER A 290 11.16 2.15 -4.16
C SER A 290 11.86 1.02 -4.91
N ARG A 291 12.42 0.08 -4.14
CA ARG A 291 12.82 -1.25 -4.60
C ARG A 291 12.21 -2.29 -3.66
N ALA A 292 11.86 -3.45 -4.22
CA ALA A 292 11.34 -4.57 -3.46
C ALA A 292 12.29 -5.78 -3.58
N TYR A 293 12.40 -6.52 -2.51
CA TYR A 293 13.19 -7.76 -2.44
C TYR A 293 12.40 -8.81 -1.66
N THR A 294 12.70 -10.08 -1.89
CA THR A 294 12.21 -11.16 -1.04
C THR A 294 13.34 -11.78 -0.25
N ARG A 295 13.06 -12.18 1.00
CA ARG A 295 14.02 -12.83 1.89
C ARG A 295 13.54 -14.20 2.32
N HIS A 296 14.43 -15.16 2.27
CA HIS A 296 14.16 -16.52 2.74
C HIS A 296 13.73 -16.52 4.21
N THR A 297 12.62 -17.17 4.53
CA THR A 297 12.02 -17.12 5.86
C THR A 297 12.89 -17.76 6.97
N GLY A 298 13.77 -18.69 6.62
CA GLY A 298 14.64 -19.37 7.58
C GLY A 298 16.05 -18.78 7.66
N THR A 299 16.70 -18.49 6.54
CA THR A 299 18.10 -18.00 6.50
C THR A 299 18.20 -16.49 6.41
N PHE A 300 17.10 -15.82 6.08
CA PHE A 300 17.02 -14.38 5.85
C PHE A 300 17.88 -13.86 4.67
N ALA A 301 18.43 -14.73 3.86
CA ALA A 301 19.15 -14.39 2.64
C ALA A 301 18.19 -13.78 1.60
N LEU A 302 18.73 -12.90 0.74
CA LEU A 302 17.99 -12.40 -0.41
C LEU A 302 17.66 -13.55 -1.37
N GLN A 303 16.49 -13.48 -1.97
CA GLN A 303 16.02 -14.45 -2.97
C GLN A 303 15.90 -13.81 -4.34
N GLY A 304 15.94 -14.64 -5.37
CA GLY A 304 15.70 -14.24 -6.75
C GLY A 304 14.20 -14.12 -7.08
N TYR A 305 13.94 -13.70 -8.30
CA TYR A 305 12.57 -13.66 -8.85
C TYR A 305 11.91 -15.04 -8.82
N GLY A 306 10.59 -15.04 -8.68
CA GLY A 306 9.77 -16.25 -8.64
C GLY A 306 9.85 -17.03 -7.31
N GLN A 307 10.68 -16.61 -6.36
CA GLN A 307 10.85 -17.31 -5.09
C GLN A 307 10.08 -16.62 -3.97
N PRO A 308 9.24 -17.36 -3.22
CA PRO A 308 8.46 -16.79 -2.12
C PRO A 308 9.34 -16.48 -0.91
N GLY A 309 9.13 -15.34 -0.29
CA GLY A 309 9.86 -14.91 0.90
C GLY A 309 9.19 -13.76 1.62
N LEU A 310 9.76 -13.33 2.76
CA LEU A 310 9.35 -12.10 3.42
C LEU A 310 9.68 -10.91 2.54
N ILE A 311 8.71 -10.05 2.29
CA ILE A 311 8.96 -8.89 1.44
C ILE A 311 9.70 -7.80 2.20
N GLN A 312 10.77 -7.29 1.58
CA GLN A 312 11.52 -6.11 2.02
C GLN A 312 11.30 -4.99 1.02
N PHE A 313 10.99 -3.82 1.54
CA PHE A 313 10.93 -2.59 0.76
C PHE A 313 12.05 -1.63 1.14
N VAL A 314 12.57 -0.94 0.14
CA VAL A 314 13.63 0.06 0.30
C VAL A 314 13.20 1.33 -0.41
N SER A 315 13.22 2.48 0.29
CA SER A 315 12.86 3.79 -0.28
C SER A 315 13.47 4.94 0.52
N PRO A 316 14.04 5.97 -0.11
CA PRO A 316 14.81 7.01 0.56
C PRO A 316 13.99 8.18 1.13
N TYR A 317 12.66 8.21 0.97
CA TYR A 317 11.90 9.44 1.16
C TYR A 317 11.56 9.82 2.61
N ILE A 318 11.57 8.86 3.56
CA ILE A 318 11.23 9.13 4.97
C ILE A 318 12.42 9.76 5.67
N THR A 319 12.28 11.00 6.14
CA THR A 319 13.31 11.75 6.85
C THR A 319 13.15 11.72 8.37
N SER A 320 11.94 11.56 8.86
CA SER A 320 11.62 11.55 10.30
C SER A 320 11.99 10.26 11.03
N SER A 321 12.23 9.17 10.30
CA SER A 321 12.52 7.85 10.85
C SER A 321 13.47 7.08 9.93
N PRO A 322 14.47 6.34 10.45
CA PRO A 322 15.36 5.53 9.62
C PRO A 322 14.67 4.26 9.08
N ALA A 323 13.50 4.44 8.45
CA ALA A 323 12.65 3.37 7.93
C ALA A 323 12.85 3.14 6.42
N HIS A 324 14.02 3.50 5.89
CA HIS A 324 14.31 3.40 4.45
C HIS A 324 14.66 1.97 3.98
N SER A 325 14.69 0.98 4.88
CA SER A 325 14.71 -0.45 4.58
C SER A 325 13.85 -1.19 5.61
N ILE A 326 12.73 -1.73 5.19
CA ILE A 326 11.73 -2.38 6.06
C ILE A 326 11.41 -3.78 5.55
N VAL A 327 11.48 -4.79 6.43
CA VAL A 327 10.91 -6.12 6.16
C VAL A 327 9.53 -6.22 6.79
N MET A 328 8.56 -6.54 5.94
CA MET A 328 7.18 -6.75 6.35
C MET A 328 6.96 -8.18 6.87
N SER A 329 5.85 -8.38 7.59
CA SER A 329 5.42 -9.73 7.98
C SER A 329 4.64 -10.44 6.87
N ASP A 330 4.64 -9.89 5.66
CA ASP A 330 3.92 -10.45 4.52
C ASP A 330 4.88 -11.31 3.67
N LEU A 331 4.37 -12.45 3.24
CA LEU A 331 5.02 -13.31 2.26
C LEU A 331 4.65 -12.83 0.86
N ALA A 332 5.64 -12.75 -0.01
CA ALA A 332 5.43 -12.32 -1.38
C ALA A 332 6.36 -13.06 -2.35
N VAL A 333 6.01 -12.99 -3.62
CA VAL A 333 6.88 -13.37 -4.75
C VAL A 333 7.15 -12.12 -5.56
N LEU A 334 8.42 -11.90 -5.92
CA LEU A 334 8.85 -10.81 -6.79
C LEU A 334 8.99 -11.33 -8.22
N HIS A 335 8.53 -10.57 -9.18
CA HIS A 335 8.53 -10.88 -10.60
C HIS A 335 9.16 -9.75 -11.41
N ARG A 336 9.64 -10.07 -12.61
CA ARG A 336 10.17 -9.07 -13.56
C ARG A 336 9.03 -8.26 -14.18
N GLY A 337 9.30 -7.00 -14.48
CA GLY A 337 8.30 -6.10 -15.06
C GLY A 337 7.75 -6.58 -16.40
N ASP A 338 8.59 -7.14 -17.24
CA ASP A 338 8.24 -7.66 -18.58
C ASP A 338 7.30 -8.88 -18.55
N GLU A 339 7.22 -9.59 -17.43
CA GLU A 339 6.31 -10.73 -17.23
C GLU A 339 4.84 -10.31 -17.03
N CYS A 340 4.56 -9.03 -16.76
CA CYS A 340 3.18 -8.57 -16.50
C CYS A 340 2.34 -8.36 -17.76
N GLY A 341 2.94 -7.84 -18.81
CA GLY A 341 2.25 -7.53 -20.08
C GLY A 341 1.35 -6.29 -20.07
N CYS A 342 1.33 -5.48 -19.00
CA CYS A 342 0.54 -4.24 -18.91
C CYS A 342 1.25 -2.99 -19.48
N GLY A 343 2.49 -3.14 -19.96
CA GLY A 343 3.30 -2.03 -20.47
C GLY A 343 4.09 -1.25 -19.40
N ILE A 344 3.93 -1.57 -18.11
CA ILE A 344 4.79 -1.05 -17.03
C ILE A 344 6.02 -1.95 -16.93
N ALA A 345 7.20 -1.35 -17.03
CA ALA A 345 8.46 -2.09 -17.10
C ALA A 345 9.13 -2.32 -15.74
N THR A 346 8.64 -1.69 -14.66
CA THR A 346 9.18 -1.93 -13.31
C THR A 346 8.74 -3.30 -12.79
N ASP A 347 9.56 -3.91 -11.93
CA ASP A 347 9.22 -5.16 -11.25
C ASP A 347 7.89 -5.07 -10.53
N TRP A 348 7.26 -6.22 -10.30
CA TRP A 348 6.01 -6.31 -9.57
C TRP A 348 6.04 -7.48 -8.57
N PHE A 349 5.18 -7.41 -7.57
CA PHE A 349 5.08 -8.46 -6.57
C PHE A 349 3.64 -8.93 -6.37
N GLU A 350 3.53 -10.16 -5.89
CA GLU A 350 2.30 -10.79 -5.46
C GLU A 350 2.38 -11.08 -3.96
N ILE A 351 1.35 -10.66 -3.20
CA ILE A 351 1.24 -10.98 -1.78
C ILE A 351 0.56 -12.33 -1.61
N LEU A 352 1.23 -13.26 -0.96
CA LEU A 352 0.72 -14.60 -0.68
C LEU A 352 -0.06 -14.67 0.64
N GLY A 353 0.20 -13.72 1.56
CA GLY A 353 -0.43 -13.67 2.86
C GLY A 353 0.55 -13.26 3.97
N ARG A 354 0.12 -13.38 5.24
CA ARG A 354 0.96 -13.05 6.39
C ARG A 354 1.68 -14.26 6.94
N ALA A 355 2.98 -14.13 7.22
CA ALA A 355 3.76 -15.15 7.90
C ALA A 355 3.22 -15.38 9.33
N GLY A 356 3.11 -16.65 9.73
CA GLY A 356 2.75 -17.03 11.12
C GLY A 356 1.26 -17.02 11.46
N THR A 357 0.35 -16.68 10.54
CA THR A 357 -1.10 -16.85 10.73
C THR A 357 -1.58 -18.24 10.25
N GLY A 358 -2.68 -18.78 10.82
CA GLY A 358 -3.12 -20.14 10.55
C GLY A 358 -3.35 -20.50 9.08
N LYS A 359 -3.80 -19.54 8.25
CA LYS A 359 -3.94 -19.71 6.78
C LYS A 359 -2.62 -19.50 6.05
N SER A 360 -1.73 -18.64 6.54
CA SER A 360 -0.37 -18.52 5.99
C SER A 360 0.54 -19.68 6.38
N ARG A 361 0.15 -20.54 7.34
CA ARG A 361 0.81 -21.84 7.51
C ARG A 361 0.60 -22.73 6.31
N SER A 362 -0.57 -22.75 5.68
CA SER A 362 -0.78 -23.49 4.43
C SER A 362 -0.04 -22.86 3.25
N CYS A 363 0.02 -21.55 3.15
CA CYS A 363 0.81 -20.84 2.14
C CYS A 363 2.31 -20.95 2.41
N ALA A 364 2.76 -20.88 3.68
CA ALA A 364 4.16 -21.08 4.06
C ALA A 364 4.57 -22.56 3.93
N LEU A 365 3.66 -23.52 4.17
CA LEU A 365 3.89 -24.94 3.85
C LEU A 365 3.97 -25.16 2.33
N ALA A 366 3.06 -24.60 1.55
CA ALA A 366 3.10 -24.66 0.09
C ALA A 366 4.35 -23.98 -0.47
N ALA A 367 4.75 -22.83 0.06
CA ALA A 367 6.01 -22.17 -0.28
C ALA A 367 7.23 -23.01 0.15
N SER A 368 7.17 -23.71 1.30
CA SER A 368 8.23 -24.59 1.78
C SER A 368 8.29 -25.91 1.00
N GLU A 369 7.17 -26.39 0.50
CA GLU A 369 7.07 -27.57 -0.37
C GLU A 369 7.63 -27.26 -1.76
N LEU A 370 7.30 -26.09 -2.34
CA LEU A 370 7.89 -25.59 -3.58
C LEU A 370 9.42 -25.40 -3.49
N ILE A 371 9.96 -25.10 -2.30
CA ILE A 371 11.41 -24.99 -2.05
C ILE A 371 12.06 -26.36 -1.89
N ARG A 372 11.31 -27.41 -1.51
CA ARG A 372 11.84 -28.79 -1.33
C ARG A 372 11.83 -29.62 -2.62
N GLU A 373 11.07 -29.21 -3.61
CA GLU A 373 10.98 -29.90 -4.92
C GLU A 373 12.00 -29.39 -5.97
N ASN A 374 12.83 -28.43 -5.61
CA ASN A 374 13.99 -27.93 -6.36
C ASN A 374 15.27 -28.14 -5.52
#